data_06f2423e5eae4a1060ff5bec1b89dbbb
#
_entry.id   06f2423e5eae4a1060ff5bec1b89dbbb
#
_cell.length_a   1.000
_cell.length_b   1.000
_cell.length_c   1.000
_cell.angle_alpha   90.00
_cell.angle_beta   90.00
_cell.angle_gamma   90.00
#
_symmetry.space_group_name_H-M   'P 1'
#
loop_
_entity.id
_entity.type
_entity.pdbx_description
1 polymer ?
#
loop_
_entity_poly.entity_id
_entity_poly.type
_entity_poly.pdbx_seq_one_letter_code
_entity_poly.pdbx_strand_id
1 'polypeptide(L)'
;MKTEGERRSVKMTAFFFTSADIMTQDELKQAVARAAIDYVVDGEIIGVGTGSTANFFIDELAKIKDRIKGTVASSEATAARLRGHGIPVFDLNEVESIAVYIDGADEITEQGAMIKGGGAALTREKIVASVSQQFVCIADGSKLVQTLGKFPLPVEVIPMARAVVMRKLAALGGQPRLRTKPGSDEAFITDNGGEIIDVAGMQIADPVALETEINGIVGVIAVGLFAISGANVCLLGMADGVKKLTF
;
A
#
# COMPACT_ATOMS: atom_id res chain seq x y z
N MET A 1 -4.43 56.51 -60.22
CA MET A 1 -5.35 56.19 -59.13
C MET A 1 -4.80 55.01 -58.41
N LYS A 2 -4.33 55.24 -57.18
CA LYS A 2 -3.76 54.20 -56.29
C LYS A 2 -4.89 53.75 -55.37
N THR A 3 -5.14 52.44 -55.29
CA THR A 3 -6.00 51.81 -54.30
C THR A 3 -5.17 51.17 -53.24
N GLU A 4 -5.21 51.72 -52.03
CA GLU A 4 -4.61 51.16 -50.82
C GLU A 4 -5.42 49.96 -50.38
N GLY A 5 -4.73 48.82 -50.19
CA GLY A 5 -5.30 47.63 -49.59
C GLY A 5 -5.01 47.57 -48.10
N GLU A 6 -6.03 47.70 -47.27
CA GLU A 6 -5.96 47.56 -45.82
C GLU A 6 -5.61 46.10 -45.45
N ARG A 7 -4.45 45.95 -44.79
CA ARG A 7 -4.09 44.67 -44.09
C ARG A 7 -4.77 44.67 -42.74
N ARG A 8 -5.81 43.88 -42.58
CA ARG A 8 -6.36 43.53 -41.27
C ARG A 8 -5.38 42.64 -40.52
N SER A 9 -4.84 43.18 -39.43
CA SER A 9 -4.04 42.42 -38.44
C SER A 9 -4.97 41.55 -37.63
N VAL A 10 -4.89 40.24 -37.77
CA VAL A 10 -5.55 39.27 -36.88
C VAL A 10 -4.71 39.18 -35.60
N LYS A 11 -5.21 39.76 -34.52
CA LYS A 11 -4.66 39.53 -33.18
C LYS A 11 -4.98 38.10 -32.77
N MET A 12 -3.96 37.25 -32.82
CA MET A 12 -3.98 35.89 -32.25
C MET A 12 -3.89 36.02 -30.72
N THR A 13 -5.01 35.92 -30.05
CA THR A 13 -5.05 35.84 -28.58
C THR A 13 -4.52 34.44 -28.19
N ALA A 14 -3.30 34.42 -27.67
CA ALA A 14 -2.76 33.21 -27.05
C ALA A 14 -3.57 32.92 -25.79
N PHE A 15 -4.37 31.90 -25.81
CA PHE A 15 -4.94 31.29 -24.59
C PHE A 15 -3.77 30.64 -23.85
N PHE A 16 -3.29 31.30 -22.80
CA PHE A 16 -2.48 30.66 -21.79
C PHE A 16 -3.42 29.69 -21.05
N PHE A 17 -3.26 28.39 -21.28
CA PHE A 17 -3.76 27.37 -20.37
C PHE A 17 -3.04 27.62 -19.04
N THR A 18 -3.74 28.10 -18.04
CA THR A 18 -3.30 28.03 -16.65
C THR A 18 -3.03 26.57 -16.36
N SER A 19 -1.81 26.26 -15.89
CA SER A 19 -1.47 24.93 -15.38
C SER A 19 -2.54 24.54 -14.38
N ALA A 20 -3.37 23.55 -14.71
CA ALA A 20 -4.16 22.87 -13.70
C ALA A 20 -3.18 22.43 -12.61
N ASP A 21 -3.42 22.81 -11.38
CA ASP A 21 -2.58 22.47 -10.24
C ASP A 21 -2.40 20.95 -10.24
N ILE A 22 -1.19 20.49 -10.58
CA ILE A 22 -0.87 19.05 -10.55
C ILE A 22 -0.84 18.67 -9.08
N MET A 23 -1.84 17.91 -8.63
CA MET A 23 -1.91 17.41 -7.26
C MET A 23 -0.60 16.67 -6.91
N THR A 24 -0.02 17.01 -5.79
CA THR A 24 1.14 16.33 -5.24
C THR A 24 0.77 14.89 -4.82
N GLN A 25 1.76 14.02 -4.72
CA GLN A 25 1.52 12.66 -4.25
C GLN A 25 0.86 12.61 -2.86
N ASP A 26 1.21 13.54 -1.97
CA ASP A 26 0.63 13.61 -0.63
C ASP A 26 -0.83 14.09 -0.65
N GLU A 27 -1.19 15.02 -1.54
CA GLU A 27 -2.59 15.41 -1.75
C GLU A 27 -3.43 14.24 -2.29
N LEU A 28 -2.89 13.43 -3.20
CA LEU A 28 -3.55 12.22 -3.69
C LEU A 28 -3.76 11.18 -2.59
N LYS A 29 -2.74 10.94 -1.74
CA LYS A 29 -2.85 10.06 -0.58
C LYS A 29 -3.88 10.58 0.44
N GLN A 30 -3.92 11.88 0.68
CA GLN A 30 -4.90 12.49 1.57
C GLN A 30 -6.32 12.37 1.01
N ALA A 31 -6.50 12.51 -0.30
CA ALA A 31 -7.80 12.34 -0.95
C ALA A 31 -8.37 10.93 -0.76
N VAL A 32 -7.55 9.88 -1.00
CA VAL A 32 -7.98 8.49 -0.79
C VAL A 32 -8.18 8.16 0.68
N ALA A 33 -7.38 8.74 1.58
CA ALA A 33 -7.55 8.59 3.02
C ALA A 33 -8.90 9.14 3.49
N ARG A 34 -9.32 10.30 2.99
CA ARG A 34 -10.66 10.86 3.26
C ARG A 34 -11.78 10.01 2.70
N ALA A 35 -11.64 9.54 1.46
CA ALA A 35 -12.62 8.67 0.83
C ALA A 35 -12.76 7.31 1.55
N ALA A 36 -11.69 6.82 2.17
CA ALA A 36 -11.72 5.58 2.95
C ALA A 36 -12.55 5.68 4.23
N ILE A 37 -12.82 6.88 4.74
CA ILE A 37 -13.70 7.09 5.91
C ILE A 37 -15.12 6.60 5.65
N ASP A 38 -15.59 6.59 4.41
CA ASP A 38 -16.91 6.08 4.03
C ASP A 38 -17.04 4.55 4.22
N TYR A 39 -15.94 3.84 4.40
CA TYR A 39 -15.89 2.41 4.67
C TYR A 39 -15.80 2.07 6.17
N VAL A 40 -15.61 3.09 7.02
CA VAL A 40 -15.57 2.90 8.48
C VAL A 40 -16.96 2.56 8.99
N VAL A 41 -17.07 1.45 9.71
CA VAL A 41 -18.33 0.97 10.29
C VAL A 41 -18.44 1.45 11.73
N ASP A 42 -19.54 2.15 12.02
CA ASP A 42 -19.78 2.74 13.35
C ASP A 42 -19.94 1.65 14.42
N GLY A 43 -19.30 1.86 15.57
CA GLY A 43 -19.33 0.94 16.70
C GLY A 43 -18.46 -0.31 16.54
N GLU A 44 -17.72 -0.43 15.42
CA GLU A 44 -16.90 -1.62 15.13
C GLU A 44 -15.41 -1.37 15.34
N ILE A 45 -14.62 -2.46 15.28
CA ILE A 45 -13.17 -2.45 15.29
C ILE A 45 -12.67 -2.38 13.85
N ILE A 46 -11.72 -1.45 13.61
CA ILE A 46 -11.16 -1.16 12.29
C ILE A 46 -9.70 -1.64 12.24
N GLY A 47 -9.35 -2.41 11.22
CA GLY A 47 -7.97 -2.76 10.93
C GLY A 47 -7.26 -1.60 10.23
N VAL A 48 -6.06 -1.24 10.69
CA VAL A 48 -5.28 -0.12 10.17
C VAL A 48 -3.90 -0.58 9.74
N GLY A 49 -3.59 -0.28 8.49
CA GLY A 49 -2.35 -0.65 7.83
C GLY A 49 -1.14 0.19 8.21
N THR A 50 -0.05 0.01 7.44
CA THR A 50 1.25 0.63 7.70
C THR A 50 1.75 1.37 6.46
N GLY A 51 2.32 2.56 6.67
CA GLY A 51 2.95 3.35 5.61
C GLY A 51 2.40 4.76 5.47
N SER A 52 2.95 5.54 4.54
CA SER A 52 2.63 6.97 4.41
C SER A 52 1.15 7.24 4.10
N THR A 53 0.52 6.42 3.26
CA THR A 53 -0.91 6.56 2.92
C THR A 53 -1.78 6.18 4.12
N ALA A 54 -1.43 5.10 4.84
CA ALA A 54 -2.12 4.71 6.08
C ALA A 54 -2.00 5.79 7.16
N ASN A 55 -0.89 6.52 7.23
CA ASN A 55 -0.75 7.64 8.16
C ASN A 55 -1.77 8.77 7.91
N PHE A 56 -2.02 9.11 6.63
CA PHE A 56 -3.09 10.07 6.29
C PHE A 56 -4.47 9.54 6.69
N PHE A 57 -4.71 8.23 6.52
CA PHE A 57 -5.97 7.62 6.97
C PHE A 57 -6.12 7.70 8.50
N ILE A 58 -5.06 7.47 9.28
CA ILE A 58 -5.08 7.62 10.74
C ILE A 58 -5.46 9.06 11.14
N ASP A 59 -4.92 10.07 10.45
CA ASP A 59 -5.23 11.47 10.72
C ASP A 59 -6.70 11.83 10.43
N GLU A 60 -7.29 11.22 9.39
CA GLU A 60 -8.72 11.37 9.10
C GLU A 60 -9.59 10.56 10.09
N LEU A 61 -9.17 9.33 10.46
CA LEU A 61 -9.85 8.49 11.44
C LEU A 61 -9.91 9.15 12.82
N ALA A 62 -8.85 9.88 13.19
CA ALA A 62 -8.78 10.61 14.46
C ALA A 62 -9.91 11.65 14.63
N LYS A 63 -10.41 12.21 13.51
CA LYS A 63 -11.52 13.19 13.52
C LYS A 63 -12.88 12.56 13.86
N ILE A 64 -12.99 11.26 13.70
CA ILE A 64 -14.21 10.47 13.91
C ILE A 64 -14.01 9.33 14.90
N LYS A 65 -12.98 9.40 15.76
CA LYS A 65 -12.60 8.33 16.68
C LYS A 65 -13.73 7.86 17.61
N ASP A 66 -14.65 8.75 17.97
CA ASP A 66 -15.79 8.44 18.82
C ASP A 66 -16.87 7.60 18.11
N ARG A 67 -16.76 7.42 16.78
CA ARG A 67 -17.67 6.55 16.00
C ARG A 67 -17.26 5.08 16.05
N ILE A 68 -16.00 4.76 16.39
CA ILE A 68 -15.48 3.40 16.38
C ILE A 68 -15.20 2.88 17.78
N LYS A 69 -15.25 1.58 17.95
CA LYS A 69 -14.90 0.91 19.21
C LYS A 69 -13.39 0.95 19.45
N GLY A 70 -12.60 0.91 18.39
CA GLY A 70 -11.15 0.99 18.40
C GLY A 70 -10.54 0.36 17.14
N THR A 71 -9.27 0.01 17.23
CA THR A 71 -8.49 -0.44 16.07
C THR A 71 -7.63 -1.66 16.38
N VAL A 72 -7.24 -2.40 15.32
CA VAL A 72 -6.12 -3.33 15.32
C VAL A 72 -5.08 -2.80 14.34
N ALA A 73 -3.83 -2.69 14.77
CA ALA A 73 -2.73 -2.14 13.99
C ALA A 73 -1.87 -3.25 13.37
N SER A 74 -1.41 -3.04 12.13
CA SER A 74 -0.52 -3.97 11.42
C SER A 74 0.98 -3.75 11.73
N SER A 75 1.34 -2.80 12.60
CA SER A 75 2.72 -2.58 13.08
C SER A 75 2.75 -1.81 14.39
N GLU A 76 3.89 -1.89 15.10
CA GLU A 76 4.10 -1.09 16.31
C GLU A 76 4.10 0.42 16.00
N ALA A 77 4.63 0.82 14.85
CA ALA A 77 4.61 2.22 14.43
C ALA A 77 3.17 2.73 14.23
N THR A 78 2.31 1.94 13.59
CA THR A 78 0.88 2.25 13.41
C THR A 78 0.17 2.29 14.76
N ALA A 79 0.43 1.32 15.65
CA ALA A 79 -0.15 1.28 16.99
C ALA A 79 0.23 2.51 17.81
N ALA A 80 1.50 2.92 17.77
CA ALA A 80 1.98 4.12 18.46
C ALA A 80 1.29 5.39 17.94
N ARG A 81 1.13 5.53 16.61
CA ARG A 81 0.45 6.68 15.99
C ARG A 81 -1.02 6.74 16.39
N LEU A 82 -1.75 5.61 16.33
CA LEU A 82 -3.15 5.53 16.75
C LEU A 82 -3.33 5.93 18.21
N ARG A 83 -2.50 5.38 19.11
CA ARG A 83 -2.51 5.76 20.54
C ARG A 83 -2.20 7.25 20.74
N GLY A 84 -1.29 7.83 19.94
CA GLY A 84 -0.99 9.26 19.95
C GLY A 84 -2.18 10.16 19.63
N HIS A 85 -3.15 9.67 18.85
CA HIS A 85 -4.43 10.33 18.57
C HIS A 85 -5.52 10.00 19.60
N GLY A 86 -5.21 9.19 20.62
CA GLY A 86 -6.19 8.73 21.60
C GLY A 86 -7.20 7.73 21.06
N ILE A 87 -6.82 6.96 20.01
CA ILE A 87 -7.61 5.87 19.46
C ILE A 87 -7.20 4.57 20.15
N PRO A 88 -8.15 3.80 20.74
CA PRO A 88 -7.84 2.50 21.33
C PRO A 88 -7.25 1.52 20.32
N VAL A 89 -6.21 0.78 20.72
CA VAL A 89 -5.59 -0.27 19.93
C VAL A 89 -5.68 -1.58 20.69
N PHE A 90 -6.41 -2.53 20.14
CA PHE A 90 -6.65 -3.85 20.70
C PHE A 90 -5.60 -4.85 20.24
N ASP A 91 -5.33 -5.87 21.06
CA ASP A 91 -4.63 -7.07 20.62
C ASP A 91 -5.57 -7.90 19.73
N LEU A 92 -5.06 -8.37 18.59
CA LEU A 92 -5.88 -9.17 17.67
C LEU A 92 -6.39 -10.47 18.31
N ASN A 93 -5.66 -11.04 19.28
CA ASN A 93 -6.08 -12.23 20.02
C ASN A 93 -7.35 -12.01 20.88
N GLU A 94 -7.71 -10.75 21.14
CA GLU A 94 -8.90 -10.36 21.91
C GLU A 94 -10.06 -9.91 21.00
N VAL A 95 -9.89 -9.99 19.66
CA VAL A 95 -10.86 -9.51 18.68
C VAL A 95 -11.37 -10.67 17.83
N GLU A 96 -12.69 -10.89 17.82
CA GLU A 96 -13.30 -11.96 17.04
C GLU A 96 -13.32 -11.70 15.53
N SER A 97 -13.54 -10.43 15.13
CA SER A 97 -13.57 -10.03 13.71
C SER A 97 -13.27 -8.54 13.56
N ILE A 98 -12.80 -8.17 12.37
CA ILE A 98 -12.56 -6.80 11.97
C ILE A 98 -13.53 -6.47 10.83
N ALA A 99 -14.33 -5.41 10.99
CA ALA A 99 -15.33 -5.02 9.99
C ALA A 99 -14.67 -4.61 8.66
N VAL A 100 -13.62 -3.78 8.73
CA VAL A 100 -12.86 -3.34 7.56
C VAL A 100 -11.39 -3.18 7.91
N TYR A 101 -10.52 -3.60 7.01
CA TYR A 101 -9.09 -3.31 7.03
C TYR A 101 -8.76 -2.28 5.97
N ILE A 102 -8.09 -1.19 6.34
CA ILE A 102 -7.70 -0.13 5.42
C ILE A 102 -6.19 0.02 5.42
N ASP A 103 -5.58 -0.18 4.25
CA ASP A 103 -4.12 -0.17 4.10
C ASP A 103 -3.68 0.28 2.70
N GLY A 104 -2.40 0.64 2.58
CA GLY A 104 -1.75 0.97 1.32
C GLY A 104 -1.25 -0.25 0.55
N ALA A 105 -0.75 0.00 -0.67
CA ALA A 105 0.01 -0.97 -1.45
C ALA A 105 1.23 -0.31 -2.09
N ASP A 106 2.29 -1.10 -2.31
CA ASP A 106 3.46 -0.68 -3.08
C ASP A 106 3.19 -0.78 -4.58
N GLU A 107 2.43 -1.80 -5.00
CA GLU A 107 1.83 -1.99 -6.31
C GLU A 107 0.46 -2.67 -6.20
N ILE A 108 -0.44 -2.38 -7.14
CA ILE A 108 -1.72 -3.06 -7.29
C ILE A 108 -2.07 -3.20 -8.77
N THR A 109 -2.68 -4.32 -9.15
CA THR A 109 -3.20 -4.55 -10.51
C THR A 109 -4.69 -4.26 -10.61
N GLU A 110 -5.21 -4.19 -11.84
CA GLU A 110 -6.67 -4.07 -12.09
C GLU A 110 -7.47 -5.31 -11.66
N GLN A 111 -6.80 -6.41 -11.31
CA GLN A 111 -7.41 -7.64 -10.77
C GLN A 111 -7.32 -7.71 -9.24
N GLY A 112 -6.76 -6.68 -8.57
CA GLY A 112 -6.69 -6.60 -7.13
C GLY A 112 -5.50 -7.31 -6.48
N ALA A 113 -4.62 -7.95 -7.27
CA ALA A 113 -3.38 -8.49 -6.74
C ALA A 113 -2.40 -7.36 -6.39
N MET A 114 -1.69 -7.49 -5.26
CA MET A 114 -0.83 -6.43 -4.75
C MET A 114 0.57 -6.93 -4.37
N ILE A 115 1.55 -6.01 -4.43
CA ILE A 115 2.78 -6.09 -3.64
C ILE A 115 2.66 -5.13 -2.46
N LYS A 116 2.97 -5.64 -1.26
CA LYS A 116 3.01 -4.88 0.00
C LYS A 116 4.28 -5.24 0.78
N GLY A 117 4.56 -4.48 1.82
CA GLY A 117 5.71 -4.75 2.69
C GLY A 117 6.90 -3.81 2.48
N GLY A 118 6.75 -2.71 1.72
CA GLY A 118 7.74 -1.65 1.66
C GLY A 118 8.10 -1.10 3.04
N GLY A 119 7.12 -1.07 3.97
CA GLY A 119 7.30 -0.72 5.37
C GLY A 119 7.72 -1.87 6.30
N ALA A 120 8.06 -3.05 5.78
CA ALA A 120 8.45 -4.27 6.52
C ALA A 120 7.37 -4.82 7.48
N ALA A 121 6.10 -4.50 7.26
CA ALA A 121 4.97 -4.94 8.11
C ALA A 121 4.13 -6.07 7.46
N LEU A 122 4.53 -6.58 6.30
CA LEU A 122 3.76 -7.47 5.43
C LEU A 122 3.09 -8.65 6.15
N THR A 123 3.76 -9.26 7.12
CA THR A 123 3.21 -10.41 7.86
C THR A 123 2.04 -10.01 8.72
N ARG A 124 2.18 -8.95 9.53
CA ARG A 124 1.08 -8.44 10.35
C ARG A 124 -0.04 -7.85 9.49
N GLU A 125 0.30 -7.18 8.37
CA GLU A 125 -0.69 -6.71 7.39
C GLU A 125 -1.52 -7.88 6.84
N LYS A 126 -0.87 -9.01 6.48
CA LYS A 126 -1.53 -10.22 5.98
C LYS A 126 -2.41 -10.87 7.05
N ILE A 127 -1.95 -10.91 8.29
CA ILE A 127 -2.73 -11.44 9.42
C ILE A 127 -3.99 -10.59 9.64
N VAL A 128 -3.88 -9.26 9.73
CA VAL A 128 -5.03 -8.37 9.92
C VAL A 128 -6.01 -8.46 8.75
N ALA A 129 -5.50 -8.50 7.50
CA ALA A 129 -6.33 -8.68 6.31
C ALA A 129 -7.13 -10.00 6.35
N SER A 130 -6.51 -11.11 6.83
CA SER A 130 -7.12 -12.44 6.82
C SER A 130 -8.32 -12.60 7.73
N VAL A 131 -8.47 -11.76 8.76
CA VAL A 131 -9.59 -11.77 9.71
C VAL A 131 -10.58 -10.62 9.48
N SER A 132 -10.35 -9.82 8.45
CA SER A 132 -11.19 -8.68 8.12
C SER A 132 -12.29 -9.09 7.14
N GLN A 133 -13.51 -8.58 7.35
CA GLN A 133 -14.65 -8.84 6.47
C GLN A 133 -14.49 -8.16 5.12
N GLN A 134 -13.80 -7.01 5.09
CA GLN A 134 -13.49 -6.26 3.88
C GLN A 134 -12.08 -5.69 3.96
N PHE A 135 -11.33 -5.79 2.86
CA PHE A 135 -10.06 -5.11 2.69
C PHE A 135 -10.20 -3.97 1.67
N VAL A 136 -9.98 -2.74 2.10
CA VAL A 136 -9.96 -1.54 1.27
C VAL A 136 -8.51 -1.07 1.11
N CYS A 137 -8.00 -1.20 -0.10
CA CYS A 137 -6.69 -0.65 -0.47
C CYS A 137 -6.81 0.85 -0.77
N ILE A 138 -5.90 1.66 -0.25
CA ILE A 138 -5.80 3.10 -0.53
C ILE A 138 -4.43 3.42 -1.13
N ALA A 139 -4.41 3.97 -2.34
CA ALA A 139 -3.16 4.22 -3.05
C ALA A 139 -3.27 5.45 -3.96
N ASP A 140 -2.15 6.09 -4.27
CA ASP A 140 -2.09 7.03 -5.38
C ASP A 140 -1.98 6.28 -6.71
N GLY A 141 -2.38 6.93 -7.81
CA GLY A 141 -2.46 6.30 -9.13
C GLY A 141 -1.15 5.74 -9.67
N SER A 142 0.02 6.16 -9.13
CA SER A 142 1.32 5.61 -9.53
C SER A 142 1.53 4.16 -9.09
N LYS A 143 0.69 3.66 -8.16
CA LYS A 143 0.75 2.29 -7.65
C LYS A 143 0.00 1.30 -8.53
N LEU A 144 -0.85 1.76 -9.43
CA LEU A 144 -1.55 0.90 -10.39
C LEU A 144 -0.58 0.46 -11.49
N VAL A 145 -0.43 -0.85 -11.65
CA VAL A 145 0.46 -1.47 -12.62
C VAL A 145 -0.29 -2.55 -13.42
N GLN A 146 0.17 -2.84 -14.64
CA GLN A 146 -0.36 -3.96 -15.44
C GLN A 146 0.18 -5.31 -14.95
N THR A 147 1.47 -5.33 -14.54
CA THR A 147 2.16 -6.53 -14.06
C THR A 147 2.97 -6.16 -12.83
N LEU A 148 2.84 -6.96 -11.76
CA LEU A 148 3.59 -6.76 -10.52
C LEU A 148 5.10 -7.04 -10.71
N GLY A 149 5.93 -6.39 -9.88
CA GLY A 149 7.37 -6.66 -9.80
C GLY A 149 8.27 -5.51 -10.23
N LYS A 150 7.72 -4.34 -10.55
CA LYS A 150 8.50 -3.09 -10.68
C LYS A 150 9.03 -2.67 -9.31
N PHE A 151 8.19 -2.75 -8.28
CA PHE A 151 8.63 -2.65 -6.89
C PHE A 151 9.26 -3.99 -6.46
N PRO A 152 10.43 -4.00 -5.79
CA PRO A 152 11.03 -5.23 -5.29
C PRO A 152 10.07 -5.96 -4.35
N LEU A 153 9.87 -7.26 -4.57
CA LEU A 153 8.99 -8.09 -3.75
C LEU A 153 9.61 -8.35 -2.37
N PRO A 154 9.00 -7.88 -1.26
CA PRO A 154 9.51 -8.18 0.08
C PRO A 154 9.14 -9.60 0.51
N VAL A 155 10.08 -10.29 1.14
CA VAL A 155 9.88 -11.61 1.73
C VAL A 155 10.43 -11.58 3.15
N GLU A 156 9.58 -11.82 4.14
CA GLU A 156 9.99 -11.93 5.54
C GLU A 156 10.46 -13.35 5.83
N VAL A 157 11.62 -13.47 6.48
CA VAL A 157 12.27 -14.76 6.71
C VAL A 157 12.78 -14.89 8.15
N ILE A 158 12.89 -16.13 8.61
CA ILE A 158 13.65 -16.45 9.81
C ILE A 158 15.15 -16.14 9.55
N PRO A 159 15.86 -15.39 10.42
CA PRO A 159 17.25 -14.99 10.18
C PRO A 159 18.20 -16.14 9.83
N MET A 160 18.03 -17.30 10.49
CA MET A 160 18.79 -18.52 10.19
C MET A 160 18.63 -19.00 8.74
N ALA A 161 17.45 -18.77 8.12
CA ALA A 161 17.13 -19.27 6.79
C ALA A 161 17.54 -18.29 5.66
N ARG A 162 17.97 -17.08 5.99
CA ARG A 162 18.24 -16.00 5.03
C ARG A 162 18.99 -16.47 3.77
N ALA A 163 20.17 -17.06 3.95
CA ALA A 163 21.02 -17.45 2.81
C ALA A 163 20.40 -18.58 1.97
N VAL A 164 19.67 -19.50 2.59
CA VAL A 164 18.96 -20.59 1.88
C VAL A 164 17.82 -20.02 1.08
N VAL A 165 17.00 -19.16 1.68
CA VAL A 165 15.85 -18.53 1.02
C VAL A 165 16.33 -17.64 -0.13
N MET A 166 17.37 -16.83 0.06
CA MET A 166 17.93 -16.00 -1.03
C MET A 166 18.33 -16.84 -2.25
N ARG A 167 18.99 -18.00 -2.06
CA ARG A 167 19.33 -18.89 -3.19
C ARG A 167 18.10 -19.43 -3.91
N LYS A 168 17.03 -19.77 -3.18
CA LYS A 168 15.78 -20.24 -3.76
C LYS A 168 15.07 -19.14 -4.53
N LEU A 169 15.00 -17.93 -3.98
CA LEU A 169 14.41 -16.76 -4.66
C LEU A 169 15.20 -16.38 -5.92
N ALA A 170 16.54 -16.53 -5.91
CA ALA A 170 17.35 -16.33 -7.10
C ALA A 170 17.07 -17.41 -8.17
N ALA A 171 16.83 -18.67 -7.77
CA ALA A 171 16.46 -19.75 -8.69
C ALA A 171 15.09 -19.51 -9.34
N LEU A 172 14.19 -18.76 -8.69
CA LEU A 172 12.90 -18.31 -9.27
C LEU A 172 13.07 -17.11 -10.22
N GLY A 173 14.30 -16.69 -10.52
CA GLY A 173 14.60 -15.62 -11.47
C GLY A 173 14.70 -14.22 -10.84
N GLY A 174 14.56 -14.09 -9.53
CA GLY A 174 14.67 -12.83 -8.83
C GLY A 174 16.11 -12.44 -8.49
N GLN A 175 16.30 -11.19 -8.08
CA GLN A 175 17.55 -10.63 -7.58
C GLN A 175 17.40 -10.29 -6.08
N PRO A 176 17.56 -11.26 -5.17
CA PRO A 176 17.31 -11.07 -3.74
C PRO A 176 18.42 -10.24 -3.09
N ARG A 177 18.03 -9.30 -2.24
CA ARG A 177 18.94 -8.50 -1.40
C ARG A 177 18.38 -8.42 0.01
N LEU A 178 19.28 -8.55 1.01
CA LEU A 178 18.90 -8.29 2.40
C LEU A 178 18.54 -6.81 2.56
N ARG A 179 17.40 -6.53 3.18
CA ARG A 179 17.06 -5.17 3.58
C ARG A 179 17.91 -4.78 4.80
N THR A 180 18.52 -3.61 4.72
CA THR A 180 19.34 -3.07 5.81
C THR A 180 18.71 -1.81 6.39
N LYS A 181 19.13 -1.42 7.58
CA LYS A 181 18.76 -0.14 8.17
C LYS A 181 19.31 1.01 7.30
N PRO A 182 18.60 2.13 7.17
CA PRO A 182 19.06 3.27 6.40
C PRO A 182 20.47 3.73 6.82
N GLY A 183 21.39 3.80 5.85
CA GLY A 183 22.79 4.23 6.08
C GLY A 183 23.68 3.24 6.82
N SER A 184 23.31 1.97 6.88
CA SER A 184 24.04 0.91 7.59
C SER A 184 23.99 -0.40 6.79
N ASP A 185 24.98 -1.28 7.03
CA ASP A 185 24.94 -2.68 6.54
C ASP A 185 24.22 -3.63 7.51
N GLU A 186 23.70 -3.10 8.63
CA GLU A 186 22.97 -3.88 9.63
C GLU A 186 21.59 -4.29 9.09
N ALA A 187 21.24 -5.58 9.25
CA ALA A 187 19.95 -6.11 8.83
C ALA A 187 18.78 -5.34 9.49
N PHE A 188 17.76 -5.04 8.69
CA PHE A 188 16.50 -4.54 9.23
C PHE A 188 15.75 -5.71 9.88
N ILE A 189 15.40 -5.55 11.16
CA ILE A 189 14.63 -6.53 11.91
C ILE A 189 13.18 -6.07 12.00
N THR A 190 12.25 -6.95 11.65
CA THR A 190 10.80 -6.68 11.70
C THR A 190 10.28 -6.68 13.13
N ASP A 191 9.04 -6.19 13.33
CA ASP A 191 8.32 -6.27 14.60
C ASP A 191 8.14 -7.72 15.10
N ASN A 192 8.35 -8.72 14.22
CA ASN A 192 8.24 -10.15 14.55
C ASN A 192 9.60 -10.81 14.79
N GLY A 193 10.72 -10.07 14.73
CA GLY A 193 12.07 -10.60 14.83
C GLY A 193 12.59 -11.27 13.55
N GLY A 194 11.87 -11.15 12.44
CA GLY A 194 12.29 -11.60 11.11
C GLY A 194 13.21 -10.61 10.40
N GLU A 195 13.81 -11.04 9.30
CA GLU A 195 14.54 -10.21 8.35
C GLU A 195 13.77 -10.10 7.03
N ILE A 196 14.00 -9.02 6.29
CA ILE A 196 13.37 -8.82 4.96
C ILE A 196 14.39 -9.06 3.86
N ILE A 197 14.00 -9.87 2.88
CA ILE A 197 14.69 -10.02 1.61
C ILE A 197 13.85 -9.28 0.55
N ASP A 198 14.41 -8.25 -0.07
CA ASP A 198 13.82 -7.55 -1.20
C ASP A 198 14.25 -8.23 -2.50
N VAL A 199 13.32 -8.70 -3.30
CA VAL A 199 13.56 -9.44 -4.55
C VAL A 199 13.21 -8.55 -5.74
N ALA A 200 14.23 -8.00 -6.38
CA ALA A 200 14.09 -7.19 -7.58
C ALA A 200 14.10 -8.05 -8.87
N GLY A 201 13.72 -7.42 -10.00
CA GLY A 201 13.86 -8.00 -11.34
C GLY A 201 12.84 -9.07 -11.70
N MET A 202 11.80 -9.27 -10.90
CA MET A 202 10.72 -10.20 -11.21
C MET A 202 9.66 -9.55 -12.11
N GLN A 203 9.12 -10.30 -13.07
CA GLN A 203 7.88 -9.98 -13.79
C GLN A 203 6.84 -11.02 -13.36
N ILE A 204 5.92 -10.63 -12.50
CA ILE A 204 5.01 -11.56 -11.82
C ILE A 204 3.73 -11.67 -12.62
N ALA A 205 3.72 -12.61 -13.57
CA ALA A 205 2.56 -12.85 -14.45
C ALA A 205 1.45 -13.66 -13.75
N ASP A 206 1.83 -14.59 -12.87
CA ASP A 206 0.90 -15.36 -12.03
C ASP A 206 1.23 -15.13 -10.55
N PRO A 207 0.64 -14.08 -9.95
CA PRO A 207 0.94 -13.73 -8.58
C PRO A 207 0.42 -14.75 -7.56
N VAL A 208 -0.66 -15.49 -7.85
CA VAL A 208 -1.22 -16.51 -6.95
C VAL A 208 -0.29 -17.73 -6.87
N ALA A 209 0.18 -18.21 -8.02
CA ALA A 209 1.12 -19.33 -8.08
C ALA A 209 2.43 -18.97 -7.36
N LEU A 210 2.98 -17.77 -7.63
CA LEU A 210 4.22 -17.33 -7.00
C LEU A 210 4.07 -17.12 -5.49
N GLU A 211 2.95 -16.56 -5.03
CA GLU A 211 2.65 -16.41 -3.61
C GLU A 211 2.65 -17.77 -2.90
N THR A 212 2.00 -18.76 -3.51
CA THR A 212 1.92 -20.13 -2.99
C THR A 212 3.30 -20.78 -2.93
N GLU A 213 4.08 -20.65 -4.00
CA GLU A 213 5.42 -21.25 -4.10
C GLU A 213 6.39 -20.67 -3.07
N ILE A 214 6.44 -19.34 -2.94
CA ILE A 214 7.35 -18.68 -2.00
C ILE A 214 6.94 -18.99 -0.54
N ASN A 215 5.66 -18.96 -0.21
CA ASN A 215 5.19 -19.32 1.14
C ASN A 215 5.49 -20.80 1.50
N GLY A 216 5.65 -21.68 0.50
CA GLY A 216 6.08 -23.06 0.70
C GLY A 216 7.59 -23.26 0.98
N ILE A 217 8.39 -22.21 0.90
CA ILE A 217 9.83 -22.28 1.15
C ILE A 217 10.08 -22.30 2.66
N VAL A 218 10.68 -23.36 3.17
CA VAL A 218 11.05 -23.47 4.60
C VAL A 218 11.95 -22.29 5.01
N GLY A 219 11.55 -21.58 6.06
CA GLY A 219 12.22 -20.40 6.57
C GLY A 219 11.63 -19.07 6.09
N VAL A 220 10.70 -19.07 5.13
CA VAL A 220 9.84 -17.93 4.83
C VAL A 220 8.78 -17.82 5.91
N ILE A 221 8.57 -16.61 6.44
CA ILE A 221 7.49 -16.27 7.36
C ILE A 221 6.28 -15.84 6.54
N ALA A 222 6.46 -14.87 5.61
CA ALA A 222 5.45 -14.43 4.68
C ALA A 222 6.09 -13.77 3.45
N VAL A 223 5.37 -13.80 2.32
CA VAL A 223 5.72 -13.06 1.11
C VAL A 223 4.82 -11.83 0.96
N GLY A 224 5.35 -10.75 0.42
CA GLY A 224 4.64 -9.49 0.18
C GLY A 224 3.68 -9.52 -1.01
N LEU A 225 3.38 -10.68 -1.57
CA LEU A 225 2.28 -10.86 -2.52
C LEU A 225 0.97 -11.02 -1.76
N PHE A 226 -0.03 -10.23 -2.14
CA PHE A 226 -1.42 -10.30 -1.68
C PHE A 226 -2.28 -10.56 -2.90
N ALA A 227 -2.29 -11.81 -3.36
CA ALA A 227 -3.00 -12.26 -4.55
C ALA A 227 -3.98 -13.40 -4.23
N ILE A 228 -3.65 -14.30 -3.31
CA ILE A 228 -4.58 -15.32 -2.80
C ILE A 228 -5.73 -14.64 -2.05
N SER A 229 -5.41 -13.58 -1.28
CA SER A 229 -6.37 -12.73 -0.58
C SER A 229 -6.01 -11.28 -0.85
N GLY A 230 -6.45 -10.77 -2.00
CA GLY A 230 -6.26 -9.39 -2.42
C GLY A 230 -7.23 -8.41 -1.76
N ALA A 231 -7.22 -7.15 -2.19
CA ALA A 231 -8.21 -6.18 -1.76
C ALA A 231 -9.59 -6.48 -2.35
N ASN A 232 -10.66 -6.14 -1.62
CA ASN A 232 -12.03 -6.15 -2.16
C ASN A 232 -12.33 -4.86 -2.93
N VAL A 233 -11.72 -3.76 -2.49
CA VAL A 233 -11.87 -2.43 -3.08
C VAL A 233 -10.51 -1.75 -3.10
N CYS A 234 -10.23 -1.00 -4.16
CA CYS A 234 -9.12 -0.06 -4.19
C CYS A 234 -9.62 1.35 -4.48
N LEU A 235 -9.18 2.30 -3.67
CA LEU A 235 -9.38 3.74 -3.88
C LEU A 235 -8.06 4.32 -4.40
N LEU A 236 -8.06 4.75 -5.66
CA LEU A 236 -6.89 5.32 -6.33
C LEU A 236 -7.02 6.84 -6.41
N GLY A 237 -6.08 7.56 -5.83
CA GLY A 237 -5.95 9.00 -5.96
C GLY A 237 -5.41 9.36 -7.34
N MET A 238 -6.24 10.01 -8.15
CA MET A 238 -5.93 10.47 -9.49
C MET A 238 -6.04 12.00 -9.55
N ALA A 239 -5.45 12.62 -10.58
CA ALA A 239 -5.49 14.08 -10.74
C ALA A 239 -6.92 14.65 -10.87
N ASP A 240 -7.87 13.83 -11.33
CA ASP A 240 -9.28 14.17 -11.51
C ASP A 240 -10.19 13.69 -10.37
N GLY A 241 -9.61 13.15 -9.29
CA GLY A 241 -10.34 12.70 -8.10
C GLY A 241 -9.97 11.30 -7.65
N VAL A 242 -10.84 10.67 -6.86
CA VAL A 242 -10.65 9.29 -6.37
C VAL A 242 -11.39 8.31 -7.27
N LYS A 243 -10.65 7.41 -7.93
CA LYS A 243 -11.20 6.30 -8.71
C LYS A 243 -11.38 5.08 -7.79
N LYS A 244 -12.56 4.45 -7.84
CA LYS A 244 -12.84 3.19 -7.16
C LYS A 244 -12.70 2.02 -8.12
N LEU A 245 -11.95 0.99 -7.70
CA LEU A 245 -11.94 -0.35 -8.30
C LEU A 245 -12.57 -1.33 -7.31
N THR A 246 -13.28 -2.34 -7.81
CA THR A 246 -13.91 -3.40 -6.99
C THR A 246 -13.53 -4.75 -7.59
N PHE A 247 -13.18 -5.73 -6.77
CA PHE A 247 -12.65 -7.03 -7.17
C PHE A 247 -13.50 -8.17 -6.65
#